data_2093814888200235ce15f63de0047fdc
#
_entry.id   2093814888200235ce15f63de0047fdc
#
_cell.length_a   1.000
_cell.length_b   1.000
_cell.length_c   1.000
_cell.angle_alpha   90.00
_cell.angle_beta   90.00
_cell.angle_gamma   90.00
#
_symmetry.space_group_name_H-M   'P 1'
#
loop_
_entity.id
_entity.type
_entity.pdbx_description
1 polymer ?
#
loop_
_entity_poly.entity_id
_entity_poly.type
_entity_poly.pdbx_seq_one_letter_code
_entity_poly.pdbx_strand_id
1 'polypeptide(L)'
;MTEDFPWLAHYEKGVAHRVTIPDSTVQQLLLDATAKFPNRTVVRMVLRYLPLGLRVQARLSYSELNQLSDRFAAALAELGVRKGSRVSIMLPNIPQQVIAYFGVLKAGAIIVNTNPTYPAHELEPLLRSSGAETIVTLSGLHSRVLEVQPKTAIKQIILADIPDMIGWPFRNSVIKQVSASGMMKAVVAQAGTYFMKDLLATAPATPPSVTFDAASDTAVFQFTGGTSGLPKAAELTHRNLVANVAQINAWVPSLQPGAERGLLALPAFHVYGMTVGLLMCVSLGGELVLAPDPRNTLHILETIAREKITLYPGVPAMYVAIINHPKVAEFDLRSVRICLSGGAALPLEVAQQFEKVTGGKLVEGYGMSESSPLTAGNPVFGRTKTGSVGMPIPNTELAVIALQPDEQGKFAFLGVEQAGELLVRGPQVMKGYYNNPEETQSTIDADGWLHTGDIAKMDADGYFYIVDRKKDLIIASGYNIVPREVEEVLFMHPKVMEAAVVGVPDAKRGETVKAFVVLKEGQSATVDEIRAFCKENLAPYKVPSLVEFCKELPKTQVGKVLRRILVEEERQKQVTAQEEDRKTVLRRTP
;
A
#
# COMPACT_ATOMS: atom_id res chain seq x y z
N MET A 1 -19.15 -13.13 28.03
CA MET A 1 -20.00 -12.08 27.47
C MET A 1 -20.23 -12.46 26.01
N THR A 2 -21.48 -12.70 25.62
CA THR A 2 -21.84 -12.79 24.20
C THR A 2 -21.56 -11.43 23.61
N GLU A 3 -20.50 -11.34 22.79
CA GLU A 3 -20.13 -10.11 22.09
C GLU A 3 -21.22 -9.81 21.05
N ASP A 4 -22.16 -8.96 21.40
CA ASP A 4 -23.28 -8.57 20.55
C ASP A 4 -22.84 -7.36 19.70
N PHE A 5 -21.94 -7.63 18.76
CA PHE A 5 -21.44 -6.60 17.84
C PHE A 5 -22.48 -6.32 16.73
N PRO A 6 -22.87 -5.06 16.48
CA PRO A 6 -23.93 -4.72 15.53
C PRO A 6 -23.64 -5.20 14.10
N TRP A 7 -22.37 -5.22 13.70
CA TRP A 7 -21.96 -5.64 12.35
C TRP A 7 -22.15 -7.13 12.06
N LEU A 8 -22.25 -8.00 13.08
CA LEU A 8 -22.37 -9.45 12.85
C LEU A 8 -23.65 -9.84 12.12
N ALA A 9 -24.74 -9.10 12.33
CA ALA A 9 -25.99 -9.30 11.64
C ALA A 9 -25.94 -8.93 10.15
N HIS A 10 -24.93 -8.18 9.75
CA HIS A 10 -24.78 -7.63 8.40
C HIS A 10 -23.62 -8.26 7.59
N TYR A 11 -22.94 -9.25 8.14
CA TYR A 11 -21.95 -10.02 7.41
C TYR A 11 -22.56 -10.72 6.20
N GLU A 12 -21.79 -10.82 5.12
CA GLU A 12 -22.20 -11.60 3.96
C GLU A 12 -22.44 -13.07 4.36
N LYS A 13 -23.46 -13.69 3.76
CA LYS A 13 -23.76 -15.09 4.03
C LYS A 13 -22.54 -15.99 3.78
N GLY A 14 -22.15 -16.76 4.78
CA GLY A 14 -20.99 -17.64 4.74
C GLY A 14 -19.73 -17.07 5.39
N VAL A 15 -19.73 -15.78 5.76
CA VAL A 15 -18.64 -15.17 6.54
C VAL A 15 -18.87 -15.45 8.02
N ALA A 16 -17.91 -16.12 8.67
CA ALA A 16 -17.94 -16.38 10.10
C ALA A 16 -17.32 -15.21 10.87
N HIS A 17 -17.86 -14.89 12.05
CA HIS A 17 -17.27 -13.87 12.94
C HIS A 17 -15.81 -14.21 13.32
N ARG A 18 -15.55 -15.48 13.62
CA ARG A 18 -14.21 -15.97 13.96
C ARG A 18 -13.79 -17.08 13.01
N VAL A 19 -12.57 -17.02 12.57
CA VAL A 19 -11.92 -18.04 11.73
C VAL A 19 -10.68 -18.57 12.43
N THR A 20 -10.35 -19.81 12.16
CA THR A 20 -9.12 -20.42 12.67
C THR A 20 -7.93 -19.79 11.97
N ILE A 21 -7.05 -19.17 12.74
CA ILE A 21 -5.77 -18.67 12.22
C ILE A 21 -4.75 -19.80 12.28
N PRO A 22 -4.17 -20.22 11.14
CA PRO A 22 -3.13 -21.23 11.14
C PRO A 22 -1.91 -20.80 11.95
N ASP A 23 -1.39 -21.68 12.80
CA ASP A 23 -0.10 -21.46 13.45
C ASP A 23 1.01 -21.89 12.48
N SER A 24 1.30 -21.02 11.52
CA SER A 24 2.21 -21.30 10.42
C SER A 24 2.96 -20.06 9.96
N THR A 25 4.01 -20.29 9.19
CA THR A 25 4.82 -19.21 8.62
C THR A 25 4.30 -18.78 7.24
N VAL A 26 4.71 -17.60 6.77
CA VAL A 26 4.27 -17.07 5.46
C VAL A 26 4.71 -17.98 4.31
N GLN A 27 5.92 -18.55 4.36
CA GLN A 27 6.37 -19.48 3.31
C GLN A 27 5.56 -20.78 3.27
N GLN A 28 4.87 -21.15 4.35
CA GLN A 28 3.99 -22.32 4.38
C GLN A 28 2.80 -22.15 3.43
N LEU A 29 2.35 -20.91 3.19
CA LEU A 29 1.30 -20.62 2.19
C LEU A 29 1.71 -21.12 0.79
N LEU A 30 2.98 -20.91 0.42
CA LEU A 30 3.51 -21.42 -0.86
C LEU A 30 3.64 -22.94 -0.85
N LEU A 31 4.14 -23.53 0.25
CA LEU A 31 4.32 -24.97 0.36
C LEU A 31 2.97 -25.72 0.27
N ASP A 32 1.96 -25.25 0.98
CA ASP A 32 0.61 -25.82 0.96
C ASP A 32 -0.05 -25.72 -0.42
N ALA A 33 0.11 -24.57 -1.08
CA ALA A 33 -0.38 -24.38 -2.45
C ALA A 33 0.40 -25.25 -3.46
N THR A 34 1.71 -25.40 -3.28
CA THR A 34 2.55 -26.26 -4.13
C THR A 34 2.13 -27.73 -4.01
N ALA A 35 1.85 -28.20 -2.79
CA ALA A 35 1.39 -29.58 -2.56
C ALA A 35 0.06 -29.88 -3.28
N LYS A 36 -0.85 -28.89 -3.33
CA LYS A 36 -2.18 -29.04 -3.95
C LYS A 36 -2.16 -28.79 -5.47
N PHE A 37 -1.32 -27.87 -5.94
CA PHE A 37 -1.35 -27.34 -7.32
C PHE A 37 0.04 -27.27 -7.97
N PRO A 38 0.89 -28.32 -7.93
CA PRO A 38 2.32 -28.25 -8.29
C PRO A 38 2.57 -27.73 -9.71
N ASN A 39 1.73 -28.12 -10.67
CA ASN A 39 1.91 -27.83 -12.09
C ASN A 39 1.13 -26.58 -12.57
N ARG A 40 0.35 -25.96 -11.69
CA ARG A 40 -0.36 -24.72 -12.05
C ARG A 40 0.59 -23.54 -12.12
N THR A 41 0.29 -22.62 -13.02
CA THR A 41 1.00 -21.35 -13.06
C THR A 41 0.68 -20.56 -11.81
N VAL A 42 1.72 -20.15 -11.07
CA VAL A 42 1.61 -19.24 -9.93
C VAL A 42 1.98 -17.82 -10.34
N VAL A 43 3.00 -17.65 -11.17
CA VAL A 43 3.46 -16.33 -11.62
C VAL A 43 3.45 -16.25 -13.13
N ARG A 44 2.87 -15.20 -13.65
CA ARG A 44 2.95 -14.80 -15.06
C ARG A 44 3.28 -13.31 -15.15
N MET A 45 4.22 -12.95 -16.01
CA MET A 45 4.50 -11.57 -16.39
C MET A 45 4.50 -11.49 -17.91
N VAL A 46 3.57 -10.75 -18.48
CA VAL A 46 3.54 -10.52 -19.93
C VAL A 46 4.10 -9.13 -20.22
N LEU A 47 5.16 -9.06 -21.02
CA LEU A 47 5.78 -7.79 -21.42
C LEU A 47 5.17 -7.26 -22.73
N ARG A 48 4.73 -8.15 -23.62
CA ARG A 48 4.08 -7.80 -24.88
C ARG A 48 3.15 -8.91 -25.35
N TYR A 49 2.03 -8.51 -25.89
CA TYR A 49 1.13 -9.36 -26.66
C TYR A 49 1.46 -9.24 -28.14
N LEU A 50 1.59 -10.37 -28.81
CA LEU A 50 1.91 -10.48 -30.23
C LEU A 50 0.70 -11.02 -31.02
N PRO A 51 0.69 -10.89 -32.36
CA PRO A 51 -0.32 -11.53 -33.20
C PRO A 51 -0.44 -13.04 -32.94
N LEU A 52 -1.54 -13.63 -33.31
CA LEU A 52 -1.83 -15.07 -33.18
C LEU A 52 -1.79 -15.58 -31.72
N GLY A 53 -2.01 -14.71 -30.74
CA GLY A 53 -2.05 -15.08 -29.33
C GLY A 53 -0.69 -15.34 -28.68
N LEU A 54 0.42 -15.06 -29.39
CA LEU A 54 1.77 -15.20 -28.86
C LEU A 54 2.03 -14.13 -27.78
N ARG A 55 2.94 -14.45 -26.85
CA ARG A 55 3.32 -13.56 -25.74
C ARG A 55 4.82 -13.53 -25.54
N VAL A 56 5.35 -12.35 -25.26
CA VAL A 56 6.68 -12.19 -24.66
C VAL A 56 6.46 -12.19 -23.16
N GLN A 57 6.76 -13.31 -22.52
CA GLN A 57 6.38 -13.52 -21.12
C GLN A 57 7.41 -14.30 -20.31
N ALA A 58 7.38 -14.12 -18.99
CA ALA A 58 7.91 -15.06 -18.01
C ALA A 58 6.73 -15.80 -17.36
N ARG A 59 6.95 -17.08 -17.02
CA ARG A 59 5.96 -17.93 -16.38
C ARG A 59 6.65 -18.90 -15.43
N LEU A 60 6.07 -19.10 -14.24
CA LEU A 60 6.50 -20.11 -13.27
C LEU A 60 5.29 -20.91 -12.78
N SER A 61 5.45 -22.21 -12.66
CA SER A 61 4.54 -23.08 -11.90
C SER A 61 4.83 -22.98 -10.40
N TYR A 62 3.91 -23.49 -9.56
CA TYR A 62 4.12 -23.59 -8.12
C TYR A 62 5.38 -24.39 -7.78
N SER A 63 5.61 -25.53 -8.43
CA SER A 63 6.83 -26.33 -8.24
C SER A 63 8.09 -25.56 -8.62
N GLU A 64 8.10 -24.85 -9.75
CA GLU A 64 9.26 -24.05 -10.17
C GLU A 64 9.53 -22.89 -9.22
N LEU A 65 8.49 -22.16 -8.79
CA LEU A 65 8.66 -21.09 -7.79
C LEU A 65 9.20 -21.64 -6.48
N ASN A 66 8.66 -22.78 -6.02
CA ASN A 66 9.13 -23.41 -4.80
C ASN A 66 10.62 -23.78 -4.90
N GLN A 67 11.04 -24.45 -5.98
CA GLN A 67 12.43 -24.84 -6.22
C GLN A 67 13.37 -23.65 -6.34
N LEU A 68 12.96 -22.60 -7.09
CA LEU A 68 13.78 -21.39 -7.25
C LEU A 68 13.93 -20.63 -5.94
N SER A 69 12.87 -20.57 -5.12
CA SER A 69 12.96 -19.96 -3.80
C SER A 69 13.78 -20.79 -2.80
N ASP A 70 13.77 -22.13 -2.93
CA ASP A 70 14.66 -23.02 -2.15
C ASP A 70 16.13 -22.76 -2.49
N ARG A 71 16.46 -22.71 -3.79
CA ARG A 71 17.81 -22.37 -4.27
C ARG A 71 18.25 -20.97 -3.82
N PHE A 72 17.34 -20.00 -3.88
CA PHE A 72 17.67 -18.65 -3.44
C PHE A 72 17.91 -18.59 -1.93
N ALA A 73 17.14 -19.34 -1.12
CA ALA A 73 17.37 -19.46 0.32
C ALA A 73 18.73 -20.10 0.64
N ALA A 74 19.10 -21.16 -0.11
CA ALA A 74 20.41 -21.79 0.02
C ALA A 74 21.55 -20.83 -0.36
N ALA A 75 21.43 -20.11 -1.48
CA ALA A 75 22.40 -19.10 -1.89
C ALA A 75 22.58 -18.00 -0.84
N LEU A 76 21.49 -17.50 -0.27
CA LEU A 76 21.54 -16.53 0.82
C LEU A 76 22.28 -17.09 2.05
N ALA A 77 22.04 -18.36 2.40
CA ALA A 77 22.74 -19.02 3.50
C ALA A 77 24.24 -19.17 3.24
N GLU A 78 24.66 -19.48 2.00
CA GLU A 78 26.08 -19.50 1.58
C GLU A 78 26.72 -18.11 1.68
N LEU A 79 25.96 -17.06 1.36
CA LEU A 79 26.38 -15.67 1.54
C LEU A 79 26.37 -15.20 3.01
N GLY A 80 26.07 -16.07 3.97
CA GLY A 80 26.10 -15.77 5.40
C GLY A 80 24.80 -15.21 5.97
N VAL A 81 23.72 -15.15 5.20
CA VAL A 81 22.38 -14.79 5.72
C VAL A 81 21.88 -15.88 6.66
N ARG A 82 21.37 -15.49 7.82
CA ARG A 82 20.88 -16.40 8.89
C ARG A 82 19.51 -15.92 9.37
N LYS A 83 18.87 -16.72 10.24
CA LYS A 83 17.62 -16.32 10.90
C LYS A 83 17.76 -14.92 11.54
N GLY A 84 16.82 -14.03 11.25
CA GLY A 84 16.81 -12.64 11.72
C GLY A 84 17.73 -11.68 10.95
N SER A 85 18.51 -12.13 9.97
CA SER A 85 19.21 -11.24 9.05
C SER A 85 18.20 -10.41 8.24
N ARG A 86 18.51 -9.16 7.92
CA ARG A 86 17.65 -8.27 7.13
C ARG A 86 18.10 -8.23 5.69
N VAL A 87 17.18 -8.54 4.78
CA VAL A 87 17.40 -8.53 3.33
C VAL A 87 16.45 -7.53 2.69
N SER A 88 16.99 -6.45 2.14
CA SER A 88 16.21 -5.46 1.39
C SER A 88 15.83 -6.02 0.02
N ILE A 89 14.53 -5.99 -0.32
CA ILE A 89 14.03 -6.31 -1.65
C ILE A 89 13.57 -5.02 -2.30
N MET A 90 14.38 -4.51 -3.25
CA MET A 90 14.15 -3.27 -3.99
C MET A 90 13.88 -3.60 -5.46
N LEU A 91 12.77 -4.29 -5.72
CA LEU A 91 12.37 -4.76 -7.05
C LEU A 91 10.93 -4.33 -7.39
N PRO A 92 10.62 -4.07 -8.67
CA PRO A 92 9.24 -3.93 -9.13
C PRO A 92 8.53 -5.30 -9.17
N ASN A 93 7.26 -5.32 -9.59
CA ASN A 93 6.48 -6.56 -9.73
C ASN A 93 7.01 -7.43 -10.88
N ILE A 94 8.03 -8.21 -10.61
CA ILE A 94 8.67 -9.15 -11.55
C ILE A 94 8.83 -10.54 -10.89
N PRO A 95 8.99 -11.63 -11.65
CA PRO A 95 9.13 -12.98 -11.08
C PRO A 95 10.24 -13.09 -10.03
N GLN A 96 11.36 -12.40 -10.24
CA GLN A 96 12.49 -12.41 -9.32
C GLN A 96 12.14 -11.81 -7.95
N GLN A 97 11.21 -10.85 -7.90
CA GLN A 97 10.71 -10.29 -6.64
C GLN A 97 9.96 -11.37 -5.84
N VAL A 98 9.13 -12.19 -6.50
CA VAL A 98 8.39 -13.28 -5.85
C VAL A 98 9.33 -14.39 -5.39
N ILE A 99 10.34 -14.75 -6.20
CA ILE A 99 11.37 -15.73 -5.83
C ILE A 99 12.16 -15.23 -4.62
N ALA A 100 12.61 -13.97 -4.64
CA ALA A 100 13.35 -13.36 -3.54
C ALA A 100 12.51 -13.30 -2.27
N TYR A 101 11.23 -12.95 -2.37
CA TYR A 101 10.31 -12.87 -1.24
C TYR A 101 10.25 -14.21 -0.47
N PHE A 102 9.92 -15.30 -1.16
CA PHE A 102 9.84 -16.61 -0.51
C PHE A 102 11.22 -17.17 -0.15
N GLY A 103 12.26 -16.91 -0.94
CA GLY A 103 13.62 -17.36 -0.63
C GLY A 103 14.19 -16.71 0.64
N VAL A 104 13.97 -15.42 0.86
CA VAL A 104 14.38 -14.71 2.09
C VAL A 104 13.65 -15.29 3.29
N LEU A 105 12.34 -15.52 3.21
CA LEU A 105 11.57 -16.13 4.30
C LEU A 105 12.02 -17.56 4.60
N LYS A 106 12.31 -18.39 3.58
CA LYS A 106 12.82 -19.74 3.76
C LYS A 106 14.22 -19.78 4.39
N ALA A 107 15.03 -18.76 4.17
CA ALA A 107 16.32 -18.59 4.85
C ALA A 107 16.16 -18.14 6.32
N GLY A 108 14.94 -17.86 6.78
CA GLY A 108 14.65 -17.33 8.12
C GLY A 108 14.99 -15.84 8.27
N ALA A 109 15.24 -15.16 7.17
CA ALA A 109 15.60 -13.75 7.17
C ALA A 109 14.35 -12.86 7.10
N ILE A 110 14.52 -11.61 7.53
CA ILE A 110 13.48 -10.58 7.55
C ILE A 110 13.54 -9.81 6.23
N ILE A 111 12.42 -9.72 5.54
CA ILE A 111 12.28 -8.88 4.35
C ILE A 111 12.21 -7.41 4.76
N VAL A 112 13.04 -6.58 4.13
CA VAL A 112 12.91 -5.12 4.20
C VAL A 112 12.30 -4.65 2.88
N ASN A 113 11.00 -4.39 2.89
CA ASN A 113 10.30 -3.89 1.71
C ASN A 113 10.80 -2.51 1.33
N THR A 114 11.38 -2.39 0.13
CA THR A 114 12.05 -1.18 -0.33
C THR A 114 11.52 -0.76 -1.70
N ASN A 115 11.10 0.49 -1.79
CA ASN A 115 10.59 1.04 -3.05
C ASN A 115 11.74 1.26 -4.06
N PRO A 116 11.69 0.64 -5.26
CA PRO A 116 12.75 0.78 -6.27
C PRO A 116 12.87 2.18 -6.87
N THR A 117 11.88 3.06 -6.62
CA THR A 117 11.92 4.43 -7.14
C THR A 117 12.54 5.43 -6.15
N TYR A 118 12.82 5.02 -4.91
CA TYR A 118 13.44 5.93 -3.94
C TYR A 118 14.77 6.50 -4.46
N PRO A 119 14.94 7.82 -4.43
CA PRO A 119 16.24 8.45 -4.64
C PRO A 119 17.19 8.10 -3.49
N ALA A 120 18.48 8.39 -3.65
CA ALA A 120 19.51 8.04 -2.67
C ALA A 120 19.22 8.60 -1.26
N HIS A 121 18.71 9.83 -1.16
CA HIS A 121 18.43 10.49 0.12
C HIS A 121 17.23 9.88 0.89
N GLU A 122 16.32 9.13 0.22
CA GLU A 122 15.26 8.36 0.86
C GLU A 122 15.69 6.92 1.13
N LEU A 123 16.52 6.35 0.26
CA LEU A 123 17.02 4.99 0.38
C LEU A 123 18.00 4.83 1.55
N GLU A 124 18.93 5.79 1.73
CA GLU A 124 19.96 5.76 2.77
C GLU A 124 19.36 5.62 4.19
N PRO A 125 18.42 6.49 4.65
CA PRO A 125 17.88 6.40 6.01
C PRO A 125 17.10 5.10 6.22
N LEU A 126 16.40 4.57 5.20
CA LEU A 126 15.69 3.30 5.29
C LEU A 126 16.67 2.13 5.48
N LEU A 127 17.71 2.03 4.66
CA LEU A 127 18.71 0.96 4.76
C LEU A 127 19.49 1.05 6.07
N ARG A 128 19.81 2.25 6.53
CA ARG A 128 20.51 2.48 7.79
C ARG A 128 19.66 2.07 8.99
N SER A 129 18.40 2.49 9.04
CA SER A 129 17.50 2.18 10.17
C SER A 129 17.12 0.69 10.21
N SER A 130 16.94 0.04 9.06
CA SER A 130 16.67 -1.40 9.00
C SER A 130 17.88 -2.24 9.39
N GLY A 131 19.10 -1.73 9.20
CA GLY A 131 20.33 -2.50 9.35
C GLY A 131 20.44 -3.65 8.34
N ALA A 132 19.85 -3.52 7.16
CA ALA A 132 19.95 -4.52 6.11
C ALA A 132 21.40 -4.66 5.63
N GLU A 133 21.89 -5.89 5.57
CA GLU A 133 23.25 -6.21 5.09
C GLU A 133 23.28 -6.72 3.65
N THR A 134 22.13 -7.17 3.16
CA THR A 134 21.95 -7.67 1.78
C THR A 134 20.83 -6.89 1.12
N ILE A 135 21.03 -6.54 -0.15
CA ILE A 135 19.99 -5.93 -1.00
C ILE A 135 19.84 -6.68 -2.32
N VAL A 136 18.59 -6.97 -2.70
CA VAL A 136 18.24 -7.52 -4.01
C VAL A 136 17.63 -6.41 -4.85
N THR A 137 18.21 -6.10 -6.01
CA THR A 137 17.79 -4.96 -6.85
C THR A 137 18.01 -5.21 -8.33
N LEU A 138 17.51 -4.28 -9.19
CA LEU A 138 17.83 -4.30 -10.63
C LEU A 138 19.25 -3.78 -10.90
N SER A 139 19.90 -4.31 -11.93
CA SER A 139 21.23 -3.82 -12.34
C SER A 139 21.21 -2.32 -12.73
N GLY A 140 20.08 -1.83 -13.25
CA GLY A 140 19.90 -0.40 -13.52
C GLY A 140 19.94 0.50 -12.29
N LEU A 141 19.67 -0.04 -11.10
CA LEU A 141 19.70 0.68 -9.82
C LEU A 141 21.00 0.49 -9.03
N HIS A 142 21.95 -0.32 -9.54
CA HIS A 142 23.20 -0.65 -8.88
C HIS A 142 23.99 0.60 -8.46
N SER A 143 24.12 1.59 -9.34
CA SER A 143 24.85 2.85 -9.04
C SER A 143 24.26 3.61 -7.86
N ARG A 144 22.93 3.60 -7.71
CA ARG A 144 22.23 4.22 -6.57
C ARG A 144 22.52 3.49 -5.26
N VAL A 145 22.59 2.15 -5.31
CA VAL A 145 22.95 1.37 -4.11
C VAL A 145 24.40 1.63 -3.73
N LEU A 146 25.33 1.67 -4.69
CA LEU A 146 26.73 2.01 -4.41
C LEU A 146 26.91 3.41 -3.80
N GLU A 147 26.09 4.38 -4.19
CA GLU A 147 26.11 5.74 -3.62
C GLU A 147 25.81 5.74 -2.12
N VAL A 148 24.84 4.93 -1.67
CA VAL A 148 24.40 4.89 -0.26
C VAL A 148 25.13 3.81 0.55
N GLN A 149 25.74 2.83 -0.09
CA GLN A 149 26.41 1.71 0.56
C GLN A 149 27.40 2.12 1.66
N PRO A 150 28.29 3.11 1.46
CA PRO A 150 29.28 3.50 2.48
C PRO A 150 28.67 4.05 3.78
N LYS A 151 27.40 4.46 3.73
CA LYS A 151 26.66 5.02 4.86
C LYS A 151 25.66 4.05 5.48
N THR A 152 25.62 2.81 5.02
CA THR A 152 24.67 1.77 5.41
C THR A 152 25.41 0.50 5.82
N ALA A 153 24.67 -0.51 6.28
CA ALA A 153 25.24 -1.82 6.61
C ALA A 153 25.35 -2.78 5.41
N ILE A 154 25.01 -2.33 4.19
CA ILE A 154 25.00 -3.18 2.99
C ILE A 154 26.39 -3.70 2.66
N LYS A 155 26.52 -5.03 2.69
CA LYS A 155 27.74 -5.79 2.33
C LYS A 155 27.56 -6.53 0.99
N GLN A 156 26.33 -6.93 0.68
CA GLN A 156 26.01 -7.78 -0.45
C GLN A 156 24.93 -7.15 -1.31
N ILE A 157 25.19 -7.09 -2.61
CA ILE A 157 24.26 -6.57 -3.62
C ILE A 157 23.95 -7.71 -4.60
N ILE A 158 22.69 -8.14 -4.67
CA ILE A 158 22.23 -9.19 -5.58
C ILE A 158 21.44 -8.52 -6.71
N LEU A 159 21.91 -8.67 -7.92
CA LEU A 159 21.34 -8.05 -9.12
C LEU A 159 20.41 -9.04 -9.82
N ALA A 160 19.19 -8.58 -10.10
CA ALA A 160 18.17 -9.32 -10.83
C ALA A 160 17.74 -8.51 -12.05
N ASP A 161 17.67 -9.13 -13.20
CA ASP A 161 17.28 -8.48 -14.45
C ASP A 161 16.06 -9.14 -15.10
N ILE A 162 15.12 -8.33 -15.57
CA ILE A 162 13.87 -8.79 -16.18
C ILE A 162 14.10 -9.85 -17.27
N PRO A 163 15.10 -9.70 -18.21
CA PRO A 163 15.34 -10.66 -19.27
C PRO A 163 15.79 -12.05 -18.81
N ASP A 164 16.25 -12.19 -17.56
CA ASP A 164 16.74 -13.48 -17.05
C ASP A 164 15.64 -14.53 -16.95
N MET A 165 14.38 -14.11 -16.83
CA MET A 165 13.20 -14.98 -16.82
C MET A 165 12.51 -15.10 -18.18
N ILE A 166 13.04 -14.48 -19.24
CA ILE A 166 12.48 -14.55 -20.60
C ILE A 166 13.24 -15.57 -21.42
N GLY A 167 12.51 -16.54 -21.96
CA GLY A 167 13.08 -17.60 -22.81
C GLY A 167 13.38 -17.15 -24.25
N TRP A 168 14.09 -18.03 -24.97
CA TRP A 168 14.25 -17.93 -26.42
C TRP A 168 12.87 -18.02 -27.12
N PRO A 169 12.62 -17.29 -28.24
CA PRO A 169 13.55 -16.42 -29.00
C PRO A 169 13.55 -14.95 -28.54
N PHE A 170 12.78 -14.57 -27.54
CA PHE A 170 12.47 -13.16 -27.23
C PHE A 170 13.49 -12.49 -26.31
N ARG A 171 14.33 -13.24 -25.59
CA ARG A 171 15.26 -12.71 -24.60
C ARG A 171 16.11 -11.56 -25.09
N ASN A 172 16.73 -11.67 -26.29
CA ASN A 172 17.60 -10.63 -26.83
C ASN A 172 16.85 -9.33 -27.15
N SER A 173 15.59 -9.44 -27.61
CA SER A 173 14.77 -8.25 -27.85
C SER A 173 14.37 -7.55 -26.57
N VAL A 174 14.12 -8.30 -25.49
CA VAL A 174 13.81 -7.77 -24.16
C VAL A 174 15.05 -7.12 -23.55
N ILE A 175 16.24 -7.72 -23.67
CA ILE A 175 17.50 -7.12 -23.25
C ILE A 175 17.66 -5.73 -23.87
N LYS A 176 17.50 -5.59 -25.18
CA LYS A 176 17.61 -4.30 -25.87
C LYS A 176 16.61 -3.27 -25.32
N GLN A 177 15.36 -3.67 -25.13
CA GLN A 177 14.30 -2.79 -24.62
C GLN A 177 14.56 -2.33 -23.18
N VAL A 178 14.90 -3.26 -22.28
CA VAL A 178 15.12 -2.97 -20.86
C VAL A 178 16.41 -2.17 -20.65
N SER A 179 17.45 -2.42 -21.46
CA SER A 179 18.69 -1.60 -21.44
C SER A 179 18.41 -0.17 -21.94
N ALA A 180 17.62 -0.01 -22.98
CA ALA A 180 17.24 1.31 -23.49
C ALA A 180 16.41 2.14 -22.48
N SER A 181 15.61 1.48 -21.63
CA SER A 181 14.87 2.16 -20.54
C SER A 181 15.72 2.48 -19.30
N GLY A 182 16.98 2.04 -19.25
CA GLY A 182 17.87 2.21 -18.10
C GLY A 182 17.58 1.29 -16.92
N MET A 183 16.58 0.41 -17.01
CA MET A 183 16.28 -0.57 -15.93
C MET A 183 17.30 -1.71 -15.87
N MET A 184 18.08 -1.92 -16.93
CA MET A 184 19.19 -2.87 -16.98
C MET A 184 20.46 -2.15 -17.44
N LYS A 185 21.56 -2.38 -16.73
CA LYS A 185 22.90 -1.88 -17.07
C LYS A 185 23.92 -3.00 -16.97
N ALA A 186 24.95 -2.94 -17.83
CA ALA A 186 26.10 -3.83 -17.67
C ALA A 186 26.83 -3.49 -16.36
N VAL A 187 26.98 -4.49 -15.50
CA VAL A 187 27.69 -4.38 -14.24
C VAL A 187 28.88 -5.33 -14.29
N VAL A 188 30.06 -4.82 -13.97
CA VAL A 188 31.25 -5.64 -13.82
C VAL A 188 31.18 -6.34 -12.46
N ALA A 189 31.43 -7.65 -12.44
CA ALA A 189 31.50 -8.44 -11.21
C ALA A 189 32.59 -7.87 -10.29
N GLN A 190 32.22 -7.60 -9.05
CA GLN A 190 33.11 -7.13 -8.00
C GLN A 190 32.79 -7.82 -6.68
N ALA A 191 33.70 -7.78 -5.72
CA ALA A 191 33.47 -8.38 -4.42
C ALA A 191 32.18 -7.81 -3.78
N GLY A 192 31.32 -8.70 -3.27
CA GLY A 192 30.04 -8.33 -2.68
C GLY A 192 28.90 -8.06 -3.67
N THR A 193 29.15 -8.15 -4.99
CA THR A 193 28.11 -8.03 -6.02
C THR A 193 27.90 -9.37 -6.73
N TYR A 194 26.66 -9.84 -6.75
CA TYR A 194 26.27 -11.14 -7.28
C TYR A 194 25.11 -10.98 -8.29
N PHE A 195 24.98 -11.92 -9.24
CA PHE A 195 23.82 -11.98 -10.11
C PHE A 195 22.87 -13.07 -9.65
N MET A 196 21.61 -12.74 -9.45
CA MET A 196 20.59 -13.69 -8.96
C MET A 196 20.49 -14.93 -9.86
N LYS A 197 20.58 -14.76 -11.19
CA LYS A 197 20.56 -15.89 -12.13
C LYS A 197 21.68 -16.90 -11.88
N ASP A 198 22.89 -16.43 -11.55
CA ASP A 198 24.06 -17.28 -11.33
C ASP A 198 23.93 -17.99 -9.97
N LEU A 199 23.45 -17.29 -8.94
CA LEU A 199 23.12 -17.88 -7.64
C LEU A 199 22.06 -18.97 -7.77
N LEU A 200 21.00 -18.74 -8.53
CA LEU A 200 19.94 -19.74 -8.76
C LEU A 200 20.44 -20.94 -9.58
N ALA A 201 21.42 -20.77 -10.46
CA ALA A 201 21.99 -21.84 -11.27
C ALA A 201 22.91 -22.76 -10.45
N THR A 202 23.67 -22.21 -9.50
CA THR A 202 24.73 -22.92 -8.77
C THR A 202 24.31 -23.42 -7.38
N ALA A 203 23.39 -22.71 -6.70
CA ALA A 203 23.00 -23.07 -5.33
C ALA A 203 22.26 -24.42 -5.26
N PRO A 204 22.42 -25.16 -4.15
CA PRO A 204 21.68 -26.40 -3.93
C PRO A 204 20.17 -26.17 -3.86
N ALA A 205 19.40 -27.20 -4.23
CA ALA A 205 17.93 -27.11 -4.23
C ALA A 205 17.31 -27.30 -2.83
N THR A 206 18.12 -27.50 -1.81
CA THR A 206 17.66 -27.70 -0.42
C THR A 206 17.87 -26.42 0.37
N PRO A 207 16.80 -25.79 0.86
CA PRO A 207 16.91 -24.59 1.69
C PRO A 207 17.54 -24.92 3.05
N PRO A 208 18.10 -23.95 3.77
CA PRO A 208 18.60 -24.15 5.12
C PRO A 208 17.48 -24.61 6.07
N SER A 209 17.82 -25.50 7.02
CA SER A 209 16.89 -25.86 8.08
C SER A 209 16.79 -24.73 9.10
N VAL A 210 15.60 -24.18 9.27
CA VAL A 210 15.31 -23.07 10.19
C VAL A 210 14.12 -23.43 11.07
N THR A 211 14.27 -23.26 12.37
CA THR A 211 13.16 -23.37 13.31
C THR A 211 12.48 -22.01 13.46
N PHE A 212 11.18 -21.97 13.28
CA PHE A 212 10.36 -20.76 13.36
C PHE A 212 9.42 -20.77 14.55
N ASP A 213 9.21 -19.60 15.12
CA ASP A 213 8.06 -19.26 15.96
C ASP A 213 7.21 -18.22 15.20
N ALA A 214 6.10 -18.64 14.64
CA ALA A 214 5.27 -17.79 13.79
C ALA A 214 4.73 -16.54 14.53
N ALA A 215 4.55 -16.64 15.85
CA ALA A 215 4.02 -15.56 16.67
C ALA A 215 5.04 -14.45 16.97
N SER A 216 6.31 -14.83 17.14
CA SER A 216 7.37 -13.91 17.59
C SER A 216 8.36 -13.53 16.49
N ASP A 217 8.60 -14.43 15.51
CA ASP A 217 9.55 -14.20 14.43
C ASP A 217 9.00 -13.16 13.45
N THR A 218 9.74 -12.08 13.26
CA THR A 218 9.41 -11.04 12.29
C THR A 218 9.68 -11.54 10.88
N ALA A 219 8.68 -11.47 10.01
CA ALA A 219 8.78 -11.81 8.59
C ALA A 219 9.16 -10.61 7.72
N VAL A 220 8.58 -9.44 8.03
CA VAL A 220 8.70 -8.24 7.19
C VAL A 220 8.87 -7.00 8.04
N PHE A 221 9.78 -6.13 7.64
CA PHE A 221 9.80 -4.72 8.01
C PHE A 221 9.06 -3.92 6.93
N GLN A 222 7.89 -3.39 7.31
CA GLN A 222 7.12 -2.51 6.45
C GLN A 222 7.34 -1.07 6.87
N PHE A 223 8.05 -0.30 6.05
CA PHE A 223 8.32 1.10 6.37
C PHE A 223 7.09 1.97 6.10
N THR A 224 6.81 2.85 7.06
CA THR A 224 5.73 3.84 6.98
C THR A 224 6.31 5.25 7.03
N GLY A 225 5.63 6.18 6.35
CA GLY A 225 5.98 7.60 6.43
C GLY A 225 5.59 8.18 7.79
N GLY A 226 6.55 8.26 8.70
CA GLY A 226 6.34 8.87 10.02
C GLY A 226 6.07 10.37 9.95
N THR A 227 5.37 10.90 10.95
CA THR A 227 5.16 12.35 11.14
C THR A 227 6.45 13.09 11.53
N SER A 228 7.43 12.38 12.10
CA SER A 228 8.73 12.89 12.55
C SER A 228 9.79 13.00 11.44
N GLY A 229 9.45 12.66 10.21
CA GLY A 229 10.38 12.74 9.06
C GLY A 229 11.27 11.50 8.85
N LEU A 230 11.54 10.69 9.88
CA LEU A 230 12.26 9.44 9.74
C LEU A 230 11.30 8.28 9.47
N PRO A 231 11.60 7.38 8.52
CA PRO A 231 10.75 6.23 8.25
C PRO A 231 10.77 5.25 9.44
N LYS A 232 9.58 4.80 9.87
CA LYS A 232 9.41 3.82 10.93
C LYS A 232 9.16 2.44 10.33
N ALA A 233 9.82 1.40 10.83
CA ALA A 233 9.63 0.04 10.38
C ALA A 233 8.60 -0.67 11.28
N ALA A 234 7.39 -0.91 10.79
CA ALA A 234 6.43 -1.80 11.43
C ALA A 234 6.94 -3.25 11.30
N GLU A 235 7.07 -3.93 12.44
CA GLU A 235 7.45 -5.35 12.52
C GLU A 235 6.22 -6.23 12.32
N LEU A 236 6.11 -6.86 11.16
CA LEU A 236 5.06 -7.81 10.86
C LEU A 236 5.58 -9.24 11.05
N THR A 237 5.01 -9.98 12.01
CA THR A 237 5.36 -11.37 12.24
C THR A 237 4.76 -12.28 11.18
N HIS A 238 5.26 -13.52 11.08
CA HIS A 238 4.64 -14.51 10.22
C HIS A 238 3.16 -14.68 10.54
N ARG A 239 2.81 -14.74 11.84
CA ARG A 239 1.42 -14.88 12.28
C ARG A 239 0.54 -13.70 11.89
N ASN A 240 1.03 -12.47 11.96
CA ASN A 240 0.25 -11.29 11.57
C ASN A 240 -0.18 -11.39 10.08
N LEU A 241 0.75 -11.73 9.21
CA LEU A 241 0.51 -11.84 7.77
C LEU A 241 -0.38 -13.04 7.42
N VAL A 242 -0.12 -14.22 8.00
CA VAL A 242 -0.95 -15.42 7.79
C VAL A 242 -2.36 -15.19 8.32
N ALA A 243 -2.50 -14.53 9.47
CA ALA A 243 -3.81 -14.18 10.02
C ALA A 243 -4.60 -13.28 9.04
N ASN A 244 -3.97 -12.24 8.53
CA ASN A 244 -4.68 -11.34 7.61
C ASN A 244 -5.05 -12.03 6.30
N VAL A 245 -4.20 -12.90 5.75
CA VAL A 245 -4.56 -13.73 4.58
C VAL A 245 -5.76 -14.64 4.89
N ALA A 246 -5.79 -15.30 6.05
CA ALA A 246 -6.90 -16.16 6.45
C ALA A 246 -8.21 -15.37 6.63
N GLN A 247 -8.12 -14.18 7.25
CA GLN A 247 -9.25 -13.25 7.41
C GLN A 247 -9.80 -12.79 6.06
N ILE A 248 -8.94 -12.38 5.13
CA ILE A 248 -9.35 -11.93 3.78
C ILE A 248 -10.01 -13.06 3.00
N ASN A 249 -9.43 -14.27 3.03
CA ASN A 249 -10.00 -15.42 2.35
C ASN A 249 -11.39 -15.78 2.90
N ALA A 250 -11.60 -15.65 4.21
CA ALA A 250 -12.90 -15.89 4.84
C ALA A 250 -13.89 -14.74 4.61
N TRP A 251 -13.41 -13.50 4.46
CA TRP A 251 -14.23 -12.33 4.17
C TRP A 251 -14.89 -12.40 2.79
N VAL A 252 -14.28 -13.13 1.86
CA VAL A 252 -14.77 -13.27 0.48
C VAL A 252 -15.09 -14.74 0.18
N PRO A 253 -16.23 -15.27 0.65
CA PRO A 253 -16.59 -16.70 0.56
C PRO A 253 -16.76 -17.20 -0.88
N SER A 254 -16.87 -16.31 -1.85
CA SER A 254 -16.98 -16.62 -3.28
C SER A 254 -15.64 -16.88 -3.98
N LEU A 255 -14.50 -16.78 -3.29
CA LEU A 255 -13.19 -17.12 -3.84
C LEU A 255 -13.10 -18.61 -4.19
N GLN A 256 -12.48 -18.90 -5.32
CA GLN A 256 -12.39 -20.26 -5.87
C GLN A 256 -10.93 -20.73 -5.84
N PRO A 257 -10.52 -21.55 -4.85
CA PRO A 257 -9.16 -22.06 -4.79
C PRO A 257 -8.74 -22.78 -6.08
N GLY A 258 -7.54 -22.45 -6.56
CA GLY A 258 -7.00 -22.96 -7.80
C GLY A 258 -7.57 -22.36 -9.09
N ALA A 259 -8.62 -21.53 -9.04
CA ALA A 259 -9.25 -20.95 -10.23
C ALA A 259 -8.99 -19.44 -10.39
N GLU A 260 -8.63 -18.74 -9.32
CA GLU A 260 -8.47 -17.30 -9.35
C GLU A 260 -7.24 -16.84 -10.15
N ARG A 261 -7.36 -15.69 -10.79
CA ARG A 261 -6.29 -14.97 -11.48
C ARG A 261 -6.24 -13.54 -10.98
N GLY A 262 -5.24 -13.26 -10.15
CA GLY A 262 -5.04 -11.94 -9.56
C GLY A 262 -4.12 -11.08 -10.41
N LEU A 263 -4.52 -9.85 -10.73
CA LEU A 263 -3.64 -8.87 -11.35
C LEU A 263 -2.90 -8.09 -10.26
N LEU A 264 -1.59 -8.29 -10.14
CA LEU A 264 -0.73 -7.54 -9.24
C LEU A 264 -0.20 -6.29 -9.93
N ALA A 265 -1.01 -5.25 -9.95
CA ALA A 265 -0.64 -3.91 -10.40
C ALA A 265 -0.23 -3.00 -9.22
N LEU A 266 -0.72 -3.30 -8.01
CA LEU A 266 -0.22 -2.68 -6.78
C LEU A 266 1.23 -3.11 -6.52
N PRO A 267 2.11 -2.21 -6.03
CA PRO A 267 3.48 -2.57 -5.71
C PRO A 267 3.56 -3.64 -4.62
N ALA A 268 4.26 -4.75 -4.87
CA ALA A 268 4.44 -5.82 -3.89
C ALA A 268 5.35 -5.43 -2.70
N PHE A 269 6.13 -4.35 -2.82
CA PHE A 269 6.87 -3.77 -1.68
C PHE A 269 5.97 -2.95 -0.73
N HIS A 270 4.73 -2.69 -1.09
CA HIS A 270 3.71 -2.09 -0.22
C HIS A 270 2.85 -3.19 0.38
N VAL A 271 2.52 -3.07 1.68
CA VAL A 271 1.78 -4.09 2.44
C VAL A 271 0.47 -4.51 1.75
N TYR A 272 -0.22 -3.59 1.08
CA TYR A 272 -1.46 -3.88 0.36
C TYR A 272 -1.20 -4.80 -0.85
N GLY A 273 -0.26 -4.47 -1.71
CA GLY A 273 0.14 -5.33 -2.84
C GLY A 273 0.73 -6.66 -2.37
N MET A 274 1.49 -6.65 -1.27
CA MET A 274 2.08 -7.83 -0.66
C MET A 274 1.01 -8.80 -0.13
N THR A 275 0.13 -8.35 0.76
CA THR A 275 -0.81 -9.25 1.44
C THR A 275 -2.02 -9.56 0.58
N VAL A 276 -2.72 -8.53 0.09
CA VAL A 276 -3.98 -8.71 -0.67
C VAL A 276 -3.70 -9.13 -2.12
N GLY A 277 -2.57 -8.69 -2.69
CA GLY A 277 -2.18 -9.08 -4.05
C GLY A 277 -1.44 -10.41 -4.08
N LEU A 278 -0.22 -10.46 -3.52
CA LEU A 278 0.67 -11.62 -3.61
C LEU A 278 0.25 -12.77 -2.70
N LEU A 279 0.21 -12.56 -1.38
CA LEU A 279 0.07 -13.66 -0.42
C LEU A 279 -1.32 -14.32 -0.50
N MET A 280 -2.38 -13.54 -0.61
CA MET A 280 -3.75 -14.05 -0.77
C MET A 280 -3.84 -14.91 -2.04
N CYS A 281 -3.37 -14.41 -3.19
CA CYS A 281 -3.44 -15.14 -4.45
C CYS A 281 -2.65 -16.47 -4.38
N VAL A 282 -1.45 -16.46 -3.80
CA VAL A 282 -0.63 -17.67 -3.59
C VAL A 282 -1.34 -18.66 -2.66
N SER A 283 -1.92 -18.22 -1.55
CA SER A 283 -2.62 -19.08 -0.59
C SER A 283 -3.81 -19.82 -1.20
N LEU A 284 -4.46 -19.19 -2.19
CA LEU A 284 -5.58 -19.78 -2.93
C LEU A 284 -5.15 -20.77 -4.03
N GLY A 285 -3.86 -20.96 -4.28
CA GLY A 285 -3.41 -21.70 -5.47
C GLY A 285 -3.73 -20.97 -6.77
N GLY A 286 -3.90 -19.66 -6.73
CA GLY A 286 -4.26 -18.81 -7.86
C GLY A 286 -3.07 -18.50 -8.78
N GLU A 287 -3.35 -17.88 -9.92
CA GLU A 287 -2.33 -17.35 -10.85
C GLU A 287 -2.15 -15.86 -10.62
N LEU A 288 -0.94 -15.44 -10.27
CA LEU A 288 -0.56 -14.06 -10.09
C LEU A 288 -0.01 -13.48 -11.40
N VAL A 289 -0.74 -12.58 -12.01
CA VAL A 289 -0.32 -11.88 -13.22
C VAL A 289 0.32 -10.56 -12.81
N LEU A 290 1.62 -10.43 -13.05
CA LEU A 290 2.41 -9.29 -12.61
C LEU A 290 2.35 -8.14 -13.64
N ALA A 291 2.11 -6.92 -13.17
CA ALA A 291 2.23 -5.70 -13.94
C ALA A 291 3.46 -4.90 -13.49
N PRO A 292 4.58 -4.95 -14.22
CA PRO A 292 5.80 -4.23 -13.85
C PRO A 292 5.66 -2.70 -13.88
N ASP A 293 4.83 -2.19 -14.77
CA ASP A 293 4.47 -0.76 -14.87
C ASP A 293 2.95 -0.58 -14.84
N PRO A 294 2.36 -0.36 -13.67
CA PRO A 294 0.91 -0.18 -13.52
C PRO A 294 0.36 1.10 -14.16
N ARG A 295 1.22 2.05 -14.56
CA ARG A 295 0.83 3.30 -15.20
C ARG A 295 0.49 3.11 -16.68
N ASN A 296 0.91 2.02 -17.28
CA ASN A 296 0.55 1.67 -18.66
C ASN A 296 -0.87 1.06 -18.70
N THR A 297 -1.88 1.93 -18.65
CA THR A 297 -3.30 1.52 -18.61
C THR A 297 -3.71 0.67 -19.80
N LEU A 298 -3.18 0.95 -20.99
CA LEU A 298 -3.46 0.12 -22.19
C LEU A 298 -3.01 -1.32 -21.97
N HIS A 299 -1.81 -1.52 -21.43
CA HIS A 299 -1.29 -2.86 -21.13
C HIS A 299 -2.10 -3.55 -20.02
N ILE A 300 -2.59 -2.80 -19.02
CA ILE A 300 -3.50 -3.32 -18.00
C ILE A 300 -4.81 -3.83 -18.62
N LEU A 301 -5.43 -3.05 -19.53
CA LEU A 301 -6.64 -3.45 -20.25
C LEU A 301 -6.42 -4.71 -21.08
N GLU A 302 -5.32 -4.77 -21.85
CA GLU A 302 -4.94 -5.96 -22.61
C GLU A 302 -4.76 -7.17 -21.68
N THR A 303 -4.10 -6.99 -20.54
CA THR A 303 -3.83 -8.05 -19.58
C THR A 303 -5.12 -8.57 -18.98
N ILE A 304 -6.02 -7.71 -18.52
CA ILE A 304 -7.33 -8.11 -18.00
C ILE A 304 -8.09 -8.96 -19.02
N ALA A 305 -8.19 -8.45 -20.25
CA ALA A 305 -8.95 -9.10 -21.31
C ALA A 305 -8.35 -10.45 -21.76
N ARG A 306 -7.03 -10.50 -21.96
CA ARG A 306 -6.35 -11.67 -22.53
C ARG A 306 -6.01 -12.75 -21.50
N GLU A 307 -5.65 -12.37 -20.29
CA GLU A 307 -5.33 -13.32 -19.22
C GLU A 307 -6.56 -13.68 -18.37
N LYS A 308 -7.75 -13.09 -18.68
CA LYS A 308 -9.02 -13.38 -17.98
C LYS A 308 -8.88 -13.19 -16.47
N ILE A 309 -8.44 -12.00 -16.07
CA ILE A 309 -8.26 -11.62 -14.66
C ILE A 309 -9.60 -11.70 -13.93
N THR A 310 -9.60 -12.31 -12.74
CA THR A 310 -10.79 -12.45 -11.89
C THR A 310 -10.74 -11.52 -10.66
N LEU A 311 -9.52 -11.24 -10.15
CA LEU A 311 -9.28 -10.41 -8.97
C LEU A 311 -8.41 -9.22 -9.34
N TYR A 312 -8.86 -8.01 -9.02
CA TYR A 312 -8.10 -6.79 -9.29
C TYR A 312 -8.12 -5.84 -8.08
N PRO A 313 -7.26 -6.08 -7.06
CA PRO A 313 -7.06 -5.11 -5.98
C PRO A 313 -6.35 -3.87 -6.52
N GLY A 314 -6.82 -2.70 -6.11
CA GLY A 314 -6.29 -1.43 -6.63
C GLY A 314 -6.59 -0.24 -5.72
N VAL A 315 -6.25 0.93 -6.22
CA VAL A 315 -6.58 2.22 -5.60
C VAL A 315 -7.50 3.00 -6.54
N PRO A 316 -8.28 3.99 -6.05
CA PRO A 316 -9.25 4.71 -6.89
C PRO A 316 -8.67 5.25 -8.20
N ALA A 317 -7.45 5.81 -8.18
CA ALA A 317 -6.79 6.34 -9.37
C ALA A 317 -6.58 5.28 -10.48
N MET A 318 -6.36 4.00 -10.12
CA MET A 318 -6.20 2.92 -11.09
C MET A 318 -7.52 2.59 -11.79
N TYR A 319 -8.62 2.60 -11.06
CA TYR A 319 -9.97 2.39 -11.62
C TYR A 319 -10.37 3.56 -12.51
N VAL A 320 -10.13 4.80 -12.07
CA VAL A 320 -10.33 6.02 -12.86
C VAL A 320 -9.56 5.96 -14.18
N ALA A 321 -8.29 5.51 -14.16
CA ALA A 321 -7.49 5.38 -15.37
C ALA A 321 -8.10 4.37 -16.36
N ILE A 322 -8.67 3.27 -15.88
CA ILE A 322 -9.34 2.27 -16.72
C ILE A 322 -10.62 2.83 -17.34
N ILE A 323 -11.53 3.38 -16.53
CA ILE A 323 -12.85 3.84 -17.03
C ILE A 323 -12.73 5.01 -18.01
N ASN A 324 -11.69 5.85 -17.85
CA ASN A 324 -11.46 7.01 -18.73
C ASN A 324 -10.54 6.71 -19.92
N HIS A 325 -10.05 5.47 -20.05
CA HIS A 325 -9.16 5.14 -21.17
C HIS A 325 -9.95 5.12 -22.50
N PRO A 326 -9.51 5.86 -23.55
CA PRO A 326 -10.27 6.01 -24.80
C PRO A 326 -10.59 4.69 -25.51
N LYS A 327 -9.78 3.66 -25.26
CA LYS A 327 -9.96 2.32 -25.84
C LYS A 327 -10.62 1.31 -24.91
N VAL A 328 -11.19 1.71 -23.77
CA VAL A 328 -11.75 0.76 -22.80
C VAL A 328 -12.82 -0.14 -23.42
N ALA A 329 -13.63 0.40 -24.32
CA ALA A 329 -14.70 -0.33 -25.02
C ALA A 329 -14.18 -1.41 -26.01
N GLU A 330 -12.90 -1.36 -26.38
CA GLU A 330 -12.28 -2.37 -27.28
C GLU A 330 -11.93 -3.68 -26.55
N PHE A 331 -11.99 -3.68 -25.20
CA PHE A 331 -11.54 -4.81 -24.36
C PHE A 331 -12.70 -5.48 -23.64
N ASP A 332 -12.71 -6.82 -23.63
CA ASP A 332 -13.63 -7.61 -22.81
C ASP A 332 -13.08 -7.74 -21.37
N LEU A 333 -13.62 -6.93 -20.47
CA LEU A 333 -13.20 -6.89 -19.05
C LEU A 333 -14.10 -7.72 -18.13
N ARG A 334 -15.10 -8.44 -18.66
CA ARG A 334 -16.14 -9.16 -17.89
C ARG A 334 -15.61 -10.37 -17.10
N SER A 335 -14.35 -10.74 -17.26
CA SER A 335 -13.72 -11.75 -16.41
C SER A 335 -13.46 -11.25 -14.98
N VAL A 336 -13.34 -9.93 -14.79
CA VAL A 336 -13.15 -9.32 -13.47
C VAL A 336 -14.41 -9.54 -12.63
N ARG A 337 -14.23 -10.17 -11.47
CA ARG A 337 -15.33 -10.48 -10.55
C ARG A 337 -15.28 -9.64 -9.29
N ILE A 338 -14.09 -9.49 -8.73
CA ILE A 338 -13.88 -8.90 -7.41
C ILE A 338 -12.73 -7.90 -7.47
N CYS A 339 -13.03 -6.69 -7.03
CA CYS A 339 -12.05 -5.62 -6.84
C CYS A 339 -12.19 -5.07 -5.43
N LEU A 340 -11.06 -4.90 -4.76
CA LEU A 340 -10.97 -4.20 -3.48
C LEU A 340 -10.25 -2.87 -3.72
N SER A 341 -10.87 -1.77 -3.35
CA SER A 341 -10.25 -0.45 -3.36
C SER A 341 -9.76 -0.11 -1.97
N GLY A 342 -8.50 0.30 -1.85
CA GLY A 342 -7.92 0.70 -0.58
C GLY A 342 -6.96 1.88 -0.72
N GLY A 343 -6.43 2.36 0.41
CA GLY A 343 -5.44 3.43 0.47
C GLY A 343 -5.99 4.85 0.30
N ALA A 344 -7.17 5.01 -0.26
CA ALA A 344 -7.91 6.28 -0.37
C ALA A 344 -9.41 6.00 -0.47
N ALA A 345 -10.24 7.00 -0.16
CA ALA A 345 -11.69 6.90 -0.28
C ALA A 345 -12.12 6.63 -1.73
N LEU A 346 -13.06 5.71 -1.92
CA LEU A 346 -13.59 5.34 -3.22
C LEU A 346 -14.81 6.19 -3.57
N PRO A 347 -14.76 7.08 -4.60
CA PRO A 347 -15.93 7.80 -5.05
C PRO A 347 -17.00 6.83 -5.59
N LEU A 348 -18.26 7.06 -5.22
CA LEU A 348 -19.38 6.22 -5.66
C LEU A 348 -19.48 6.13 -7.19
N GLU A 349 -19.30 7.25 -7.87
CA GLU A 349 -19.36 7.31 -9.33
C GLU A 349 -18.31 6.42 -9.99
N VAL A 350 -17.08 6.40 -9.42
CA VAL A 350 -15.99 5.53 -9.90
C VAL A 350 -16.38 4.06 -9.74
N ALA A 351 -16.92 3.67 -8.58
CA ALA A 351 -17.37 2.31 -8.34
C ALA A 351 -18.45 1.89 -9.35
N GLN A 352 -19.48 2.71 -9.51
CA GLN A 352 -20.61 2.43 -10.42
C GLN A 352 -20.16 2.33 -11.89
N GLN A 353 -19.31 3.26 -12.34
CA GLN A 353 -18.82 3.25 -13.71
C GLN A 353 -17.92 2.03 -13.97
N PHE A 354 -17.04 1.68 -13.02
CA PHE A 354 -16.17 0.52 -13.14
C PHE A 354 -16.98 -0.79 -13.16
N GLU A 355 -17.97 -0.94 -12.28
CA GLU A 355 -18.88 -2.08 -12.27
C GLU A 355 -19.68 -2.20 -13.58
N LYS A 356 -20.11 -1.07 -14.16
CA LYS A 356 -20.79 -1.04 -15.46
C LYS A 356 -19.90 -1.55 -16.60
N VAL A 357 -18.62 -1.21 -16.58
CA VAL A 357 -17.64 -1.59 -17.63
C VAL A 357 -17.21 -3.05 -17.48
N THR A 358 -17.06 -3.56 -16.27
CA THR A 358 -16.52 -4.90 -16.01
C THR A 358 -17.59 -5.95 -15.70
N GLY A 359 -18.71 -5.55 -15.12
CA GLY A 359 -19.71 -6.46 -14.54
C GLY A 359 -19.29 -7.02 -13.17
N GLY A 360 -18.07 -6.76 -12.71
CA GLY A 360 -17.54 -7.18 -11.42
C GLY A 360 -17.93 -6.24 -10.29
N LYS A 361 -17.63 -6.62 -9.06
CA LYS A 361 -17.86 -5.83 -7.85
C LYS A 361 -16.61 -5.05 -7.46
N LEU A 362 -16.79 -3.75 -7.17
CA LEU A 362 -15.74 -2.88 -6.65
C LEU A 362 -16.18 -2.34 -5.28
N VAL A 363 -15.53 -2.83 -4.23
CA VAL A 363 -15.84 -2.47 -2.85
C VAL A 363 -14.67 -1.77 -2.17
N GLU A 364 -14.95 -0.92 -1.20
CA GLU A 364 -13.94 -0.24 -0.40
C GLU A 364 -13.56 -1.06 0.82
N GLY A 365 -12.23 -1.08 1.11
CA GLY A 365 -11.65 -1.64 2.32
C GLY A 365 -10.68 -0.67 2.97
N TYR A 366 -10.49 -0.82 4.27
CA TYR A 366 -9.63 0.01 5.09
C TYR A 366 -8.56 -0.83 5.80
N GLY A 367 -7.41 -0.23 5.92
CA GLY A 367 -6.29 -0.81 6.65
C GLY A 367 -5.04 0.07 6.59
N MET A 368 -4.01 -0.40 7.27
CA MET A 368 -2.72 0.30 7.39
C MET A 368 -1.57 -0.68 7.47
N SER A 369 -0.34 -0.20 7.32
CA SER A 369 0.85 -1.06 7.36
C SER A 369 0.97 -1.80 8.68
N GLU A 370 0.60 -1.14 9.76
CA GLU A 370 0.62 -1.63 11.14
C GLU A 370 -0.41 -2.75 11.40
N SER A 371 -1.32 -3.00 10.46
CA SER A 371 -2.36 -4.05 10.55
C SER A 371 -2.35 -5.09 9.42
N SER A 372 -1.29 -5.21 8.63
CA SER A 372 -0.93 -6.32 7.70
C SER A 372 -1.70 -6.53 6.38
N PRO A 373 -2.50 -5.69 5.73
CA PRO A 373 -3.00 -4.39 6.14
C PRO A 373 -4.47 -4.34 6.57
N LEU A 374 -5.34 -5.31 6.11
CA LEU A 374 -6.80 -5.15 6.12
C LEU A 374 -7.38 -5.27 7.53
N THR A 375 -8.24 -4.32 7.91
CA THR A 375 -8.98 -4.33 9.17
C THR A 375 -10.49 -4.31 8.98
N ALA A 376 -10.96 -3.60 7.95
CA ALA A 376 -12.37 -3.52 7.60
C ALA A 376 -12.56 -3.58 6.09
N GLY A 377 -13.72 -4.05 5.66
CA GLY A 377 -14.11 -4.08 4.26
C GLY A 377 -15.63 -4.07 4.09
N ASN A 378 -16.10 -3.52 2.98
CA ASN A 378 -17.47 -3.74 2.58
C ASN A 378 -17.65 -5.19 2.09
N PRO A 379 -18.77 -5.85 2.37
CA PRO A 379 -19.10 -7.15 1.79
C PRO A 379 -19.09 -7.08 0.26
N VAL A 380 -18.51 -8.08 -0.40
CA VAL A 380 -18.37 -8.06 -1.87
C VAL A 380 -19.71 -8.25 -2.56
N PHE A 381 -20.48 -9.24 -2.15
CA PHE A 381 -21.80 -9.55 -2.72
C PHE A 381 -22.95 -9.34 -1.71
N GLY A 382 -22.62 -8.82 -0.52
CA GLY A 382 -23.58 -8.42 0.48
C GLY A 382 -24.02 -6.96 0.33
N ARG A 383 -24.57 -6.40 1.42
CA ARG A 383 -24.97 -4.99 1.47
C ARG A 383 -23.72 -4.11 1.62
N THR A 384 -23.50 -3.20 0.69
CA THR A 384 -22.46 -2.16 0.77
C THR A 384 -23.07 -0.83 1.17
N LYS A 385 -22.32 0.01 1.88
CA LYS A 385 -22.73 1.39 2.19
C LYS A 385 -21.71 2.38 1.62
N THR A 386 -22.22 3.29 0.82
CA THR A 386 -21.40 4.33 0.15
C THR A 386 -20.67 5.19 1.17
N GLY A 387 -19.37 5.45 0.92
CA GLY A 387 -18.52 6.26 1.78
C GLY A 387 -18.09 5.54 3.08
N SER A 388 -18.58 4.32 3.31
CA SER A 388 -18.14 3.46 4.40
C SER A 388 -16.92 2.65 3.98
N VAL A 389 -15.99 2.45 4.91
CA VAL A 389 -14.89 1.49 4.76
C VAL A 389 -15.30 0.06 5.10
N GLY A 390 -16.60 -0.15 5.37
CA GLY A 390 -17.18 -1.45 5.68
C GLY A 390 -17.20 -1.78 7.16
N MET A 391 -17.17 -3.07 7.45
CA MET A 391 -17.23 -3.66 8.77
C MET A 391 -15.93 -4.36 9.12
N PRO A 392 -15.61 -4.60 10.42
CA PRO A 392 -14.43 -5.38 10.82
C PRO A 392 -14.44 -6.75 10.12
N ILE A 393 -13.29 -7.17 9.59
CA ILE A 393 -13.14 -8.54 9.06
C ILE A 393 -13.06 -9.56 10.21
N PRO A 394 -13.23 -10.87 9.97
CA PRO A 394 -13.20 -11.88 11.02
C PRO A 394 -12.01 -11.75 11.98
N ASN A 395 -12.20 -12.06 13.26
CA ASN A 395 -11.18 -11.94 14.33
C ASN A 395 -10.67 -10.50 14.57
N THR A 396 -11.31 -9.48 14.01
CA THR A 396 -10.92 -8.08 14.18
C THR A 396 -11.99 -7.35 14.98
N GLU A 397 -11.56 -6.54 15.92
CA GLU A 397 -12.39 -5.61 16.65
C GLU A 397 -12.03 -4.19 16.25
N LEU A 398 -13.03 -3.36 16.01
CA LEU A 398 -12.90 -1.92 15.83
C LEU A 398 -13.68 -1.20 16.91
N ALA A 399 -13.13 -0.11 17.40
CA ALA A 399 -13.79 0.76 18.38
C ALA A 399 -13.49 2.23 18.06
N VAL A 400 -14.34 3.11 18.53
CA VAL A 400 -14.14 4.57 18.44
C VAL A 400 -14.01 5.12 19.85
N ILE A 401 -12.98 5.93 20.11
CA ILE A 401 -12.78 6.58 21.42
C ILE A 401 -12.82 8.10 21.30
N ALA A 402 -13.14 8.76 22.39
CA ALA A 402 -13.13 10.21 22.50
C ALA A 402 -11.74 10.79 22.16
N LEU A 403 -11.70 11.95 21.52
CA LEU A 403 -10.43 12.63 21.14
C LEU A 403 -9.73 13.27 22.36
N GLN A 404 -10.46 13.52 23.43
CA GLN A 404 -9.95 14.07 24.69
C GLN A 404 -10.24 13.08 25.82
N PRO A 405 -9.32 12.90 26.76
CA PRO A 405 -9.56 12.10 27.93
C PRO A 405 -10.52 12.83 28.87
N ASP A 406 -11.16 12.07 29.76
CA ASP A 406 -11.92 12.60 30.89
C ASP A 406 -11.00 13.22 31.99
N GLU A 407 -11.60 13.72 33.06
CA GLU A 407 -10.87 14.32 34.17
C GLU A 407 -9.90 13.34 34.90
N GLN A 408 -10.07 12.04 34.67
CA GLN A 408 -9.21 10.98 35.20
C GLN A 408 -8.14 10.53 34.19
N GLY A 409 -8.05 11.17 33.01
CA GLY A 409 -7.11 10.83 31.95
C GLY A 409 -7.52 9.62 31.10
N LYS A 410 -8.78 9.16 31.19
CA LYS A 410 -9.31 8.01 30.47
C LYS A 410 -10.06 8.43 29.22
N PHE A 411 -9.82 7.72 28.11
CA PHE A 411 -10.58 7.90 26.86
C PHE A 411 -11.84 7.04 26.90
N ALA A 412 -13.01 7.68 26.76
CA ALA A 412 -14.28 6.97 26.70
C ALA A 412 -14.49 6.30 25.34
N PHE A 413 -14.99 5.05 25.33
CA PHE A 413 -15.51 4.43 24.12
C PHE A 413 -16.79 5.15 23.70
N LEU A 414 -16.89 5.45 22.40
CA LEU A 414 -18.00 6.18 21.82
C LEU A 414 -19.02 5.23 21.20
N GLY A 415 -20.28 5.65 21.21
CA GLY A 415 -21.38 4.91 20.60
C GLY A 415 -21.59 5.23 19.12
N VAL A 416 -22.76 4.79 18.63
CA VAL A 416 -23.21 4.98 17.26
C VAL A 416 -23.26 6.48 16.89
N GLU A 417 -22.85 6.82 15.66
CA GLU A 417 -22.78 8.16 15.06
C GLU A 417 -21.87 9.18 15.77
N GLN A 418 -21.13 8.76 16.77
CA GLN A 418 -20.16 9.62 17.45
C GLN A 418 -18.77 9.49 16.80
N ALA A 419 -18.18 10.63 16.43
CA ALA A 419 -16.87 10.67 15.80
C ALA A 419 -15.75 10.75 16.86
N GLY A 420 -14.71 9.94 16.69
CA GLY A 420 -13.55 9.88 17.55
C GLY A 420 -12.40 9.11 16.92
N GLU A 421 -11.34 8.84 17.66
CA GLU A 421 -10.21 8.07 17.15
C GLU A 421 -10.59 6.61 16.97
N LEU A 422 -10.27 6.06 15.78
CA LEU A 422 -10.47 4.65 15.47
C LEU A 422 -9.38 3.81 16.11
N LEU A 423 -9.78 2.76 16.82
CA LEU A 423 -8.92 1.73 17.38
C LEU A 423 -9.11 0.41 16.64
N VAL A 424 -8.05 -0.37 16.55
CA VAL A 424 -8.04 -1.71 15.93
C VAL A 424 -7.41 -2.71 16.89
N ARG A 425 -8.06 -3.87 17.08
CA ARG A 425 -7.50 -5.00 17.78
C ARG A 425 -7.73 -6.29 16.99
N GLY A 426 -6.68 -7.10 16.81
CA GLY A 426 -6.77 -8.35 16.07
C GLY A 426 -5.41 -8.99 15.83
N PRO A 427 -5.40 -10.26 15.38
CA PRO A 427 -4.18 -11.04 15.20
C PRO A 427 -3.26 -10.49 14.09
N GLN A 428 -3.76 -9.64 13.22
CA GLN A 428 -3.03 -8.99 12.13
C GLN A 428 -2.29 -7.72 12.56
N VAL A 429 -2.51 -7.21 13.78
CA VAL A 429 -1.83 -6.03 14.31
C VAL A 429 -0.34 -6.34 14.51
N MET A 430 0.53 -5.44 14.09
CA MET A 430 1.99 -5.56 14.16
C MET A 430 2.50 -5.86 15.57
N LYS A 431 3.70 -6.41 15.66
CA LYS A 431 4.42 -6.59 16.92
C LYS A 431 4.79 -5.26 17.58
N GLY A 432 5.09 -4.24 16.77
CA GLY A 432 5.52 -2.91 17.17
C GLY A 432 6.41 -2.28 16.11
N TYR A 433 7.02 -1.14 16.43
CA TYR A 433 8.03 -0.50 15.59
C TYR A 433 9.44 -0.95 15.97
N TYR A 434 10.21 -1.40 14.98
CA TYR A 434 11.58 -1.87 15.18
C TYR A 434 12.46 -0.81 15.83
N ASN A 435 13.15 -1.18 16.91
CA ASN A 435 14.01 -0.29 17.70
C ASN A 435 13.34 1.02 18.16
N ASN A 436 12.01 1.03 18.31
CA ASN A 436 11.29 2.21 18.76
C ASN A 436 10.18 1.85 19.77
N PRO A 437 10.56 1.47 21.02
CA PRO A 437 9.60 1.05 22.03
C PRO A 437 8.67 2.17 22.48
N GLU A 438 9.12 3.43 22.53
CA GLU A 438 8.30 4.58 22.93
C GLU A 438 7.14 4.80 21.95
N GLU A 439 7.45 4.79 20.65
CA GLU A 439 6.43 4.91 19.62
C GLU A 439 5.51 3.68 19.59
N THR A 440 6.03 2.49 19.88
CA THR A 440 5.22 1.28 19.99
C THR A 440 4.20 1.42 21.11
N GLN A 441 4.62 1.85 22.30
CA GLN A 441 3.74 2.05 23.47
C GLN A 441 2.71 3.16 23.25
N SER A 442 3.04 4.20 22.50
CA SER A 442 2.09 5.27 22.15
C SER A 442 1.09 4.85 21.07
N THR A 443 1.44 3.83 20.27
CA THR A 443 0.62 3.36 19.14
C THR A 443 -0.19 2.12 19.51
N ILE A 444 0.32 1.22 20.36
CA ILE A 444 -0.38 0.02 20.83
C ILE A 444 -0.46 0.11 22.35
N ASP A 445 -1.68 0.22 22.87
CA ASP A 445 -1.91 0.33 24.30
C ASP A 445 -1.76 -1.02 25.04
N ALA A 446 -1.87 -0.98 26.37
CA ALA A 446 -1.72 -2.16 27.24
C ALA A 446 -2.82 -3.22 27.02
N ASP A 447 -3.97 -2.86 26.47
CA ASP A 447 -5.09 -3.74 26.15
C ASP A 447 -4.99 -4.32 24.72
N GLY A 448 -3.92 -3.98 23.99
CA GLY A 448 -3.62 -4.44 22.63
C GLY A 448 -4.39 -3.69 21.55
N TRP A 449 -4.94 -2.52 21.82
CA TRP A 449 -5.54 -1.66 20.83
C TRP A 449 -4.48 -0.85 20.09
N LEU A 450 -4.52 -0.94 18.77
CA LEU A 450 -3.75 -0.10 17.85
C LEU A 450 -4.50 1.22 17.66
N HIS A 451 -3.90 2.32 18.07
CA HIS A 451 -4.34 3.69 17.80
C HIS A 451 -4.01 4.05 16.35
N THR A 452 -5.03 4.16 15.50
CA THR A 452 -4.80 4.37 14.06
C THR A 452 -4.39 5.79 13.69
N GLY A 453 -4.71 6.75 14.55
CA GLY A 453 -4.61 8.17 14.26
C GLY A 453 -5.62 8.65 13.19
N ASP A 454 -6.57 7.80 12.78
CA ASP A 454 -7.67 8.16 11.90
C ASP A 454 -8.92 8.43 12.76
N ILE A 455 -9.71 9.43 12.38
CA ILE A 455 -11.00 9.74 13.02
C ILE A 455 -12.07 9.00 12.26
N ALA A 456 -12.92 8.28 12.99
CA ALA A 456 -14.00 7.51 12.41
C ALA A 456 -15.28 7.63 13.23
N LYS A 457 -16.39 7.22 12.64
CA LYS A 457 -17.65 6.94 13.33
C LYS A 457 -18.20 5.61 12.86
N MET A 458 -19.08 5.00 13.67
CA MET A 458 -19.80 3.77 13.37
C MET A 458 -21.29 4.07 13.28
N ASP A 459 -21.98 3.53 12.28
CA ASP A 459 -23.44 3.63 12.20
C ASP A 459 -24.14 2.49 12.98
N ALA A 460 -25.47 2.54 13.02
CA ALA A 460 -26.29 1.56 13.77
C ALA A 460 -26.17 0.12 13.25
N ASP A 461 -25.80 -0.08 11.99
CA ASP A 461 -25.57 -1.40 11.39
C ASP A 461 -24.10 -1.87 11.56
N GLY A 462 -23.25 -1.09 12.22
CA GLY A 462 -21.85 -1.42 12.47
C GLY A 462 -20.90 -1.17 11.29
N TYR A 463 -21.29 -0.33 10.33
CA TYR A 463 -20.39 0.15 9.29
C TYR A 463 -19.59 1.33 9.79
N PHE A 464 -18.29 1.33 9.47
CA PHE A 464 -17.37 2.39 9.87
C PHE A 464 -17.14 3.39 8.72
N TYR A 465 -17.00 4.67 9.07
CA TYR A 465 -16.76 5.76 8.15
C TYR A 465 -15.54 6.53 8.61
N ILE A 466 -14.50 6.59 7.77
CA ILE A 466 -13.32 7.42 8.06
C ILE A 466 -13.68 8.88 7.77
N VAL A 467 -13.65 9.69 8.80
CA VAL A 467 -13.97 11.11 8.73
C VAL A 467 -12.74 11.90 8.28
N ASP A 468 -11.58 11.74 8.99
CA ASP A 468 -10.30 12.36 8.64
C ASP A 468 -9.13 11.74 9.46
N ARG A 469 -7.98 12.40 9.43
CA ARG A 469 -6.83 12.08 10.29
C ARG A 469 -6.74 13.01 11.48
N LYS A 470 -6.50 12.45 12.66
CA LYS A 470 -6.35 13.20 13.92
C LYS A 470 -5.30 14.33 13.80
N LYS A 471 -4.18 14.06 13.10
CA LYS A 471 -3.08 15.01 12.88
C LYS A 471 -3.35 16.06 11.79
N ASP A 472 -4.31 15.81 10.91
CA ASP A 472 -4.64 16.70 9.80
C ASP A 472 -5.79 17.66 10.18
N LEU A 473 -6.40 17.49 11.39
CA LEU A 473 -7.40 18.42 11.92
C LEU A 473 -6.84 19.84 11.97
N ILE A 474 -7.61 20.78 11.46
CA ILE A 474 -7.29 22.21 11.51
C ILE A 474 -7.89 22.80 12.76
N ILE A 475 -7.05 23.32 13.66
CA ILE A 475 -7.49 23.92 14.91
C ILE A 475 -7.59 25.43 14.76
N ALA A 476 -8.75 25.92 14.33
CA ALA A 476 -8.98 27.34 14.09
C ALA A 476 -9.90 27.93 15.15
N SER A 477 -9.41 28.88 15.96
CA SER A 477 -10.17 29.55 17.02
C SER A 477 -10.85 28.58 18.00
N GLY A 478 -10.20 27.42 18.30
CA GLY A 478 -10.74 26.39 19.19
C GLY A 478 -11.71 25.41 18.52
N TYR A 479 -12.04 25.59 17.23
CA TYR A 479 -12.84 24.63 16.47
C TYR A 479 -11.93 23.60 15.80
N ASN A 480 -12.29 22.32 15.91
CA ASN A 480 -11.70 21.25 15.12
C ASN A 480 -12.40 21.22 13.75
N ILE A 481 -11.68 21.57 12.70
CA ILE A 481 -12.17 21.55 11.34
C ILE A 481 -11.57 20.33 10.63
N VAL A 482 -12.42 19.51 10.08
CA VAL A 482 -12.06 18.32 9.31
C VAL A 482 -11.76 18.73 7.88
N PRO A 483 -10.51 18.61 7.40
CA PRO A 483 -10.15 18.99 6.02
C PRO A 483 -11.01 18.33 4.96
N ARG A 484 -11.33 17.05 5.14
CA ARG A 484 -12.12 16.26 4.19
C ARG A 484 -13.53 16.82 4.00
N GLU A 485 -14.19 17.33 5.03
CA GLU A 485 -15.52 17.94 4.88
C GLU A 485 -15.47 19.15 3.95
N VAL A 486 -14.38 19.92 4.00
CA VAL A 486 -14.16 21.07 3.12
C VAL A 486 -13.81 20.61 1.70
N GLU A 487 -12.98 19.56 1.58
CA GLU A 487 -12.61 18.95 0.30
C GLU A 487 -13.84 18.38 -0.42
N GLU A 488 -14.73 17.69 0.28
CA GLU A 488 -15.96 17.13 -0.29
C GLU A 488 -16.86 18.22 -0.89
N VAL A 489 -16.99 19.36 -0.23
CA VAL A 489 -17.70 20.52 -0.78
C VAL A 489 -16.98 21.09 -2.01
N LEU A 490 -15.66 21.19 -1.98
CA LEU A 490 -14.87 21.63 -3.13
C LEU A 490 -15.03 20.71 -4.34
N PHE A 491 -15.10 19.39 -4.13
CA PHE A 491 -15.34 18.40 -5.19
C PHE A 491 -16.74 18.52 -5.82
N MET A 492 -17.74 19.01 -5.10
CA MET A 492 -19.07 19.29 -5.65
C MET A 492 -19.08 20.47 -6.63
N HIS A 493 -18.05 21.33 -6.59
CA HIS A 493 -17.96 22.48 -7.50
C HIS A 493 -17.68 22.02 -8.94
N PRO A 494 -18.48 22.42 -9.95
CA PRO A 494 -18.43 21.87 -11.31
C PRO A 494 -17.09 22.02 -12.03
N LYS A 495 -16.30 23.04 -11.66
CA LYS A 495 -15.00 23.34 -12.27
C LYS A 495 -13.81 22.69 -11.56
N VAL A 496 -14.00 22.12 -10.36
CA VAL A 496 -12.91 21.51 -9.58
C VAL A 496 -12.67 20.08 -10.03
N MET A 497 -11.41 19.74 -10.28
CA MET A 497 -10.96 18.38 -10.57
C MET A 497 -10.43 17.70 -9.31
N GLU A 498 -9.58 18.41 -8.55
CA GLU A 498 -9.01 17.93 -7.30
C GLU A 498 -8.90 19.07 -6.28
N ALA A 499 -8.96 18.71 -5.01
CA ALA A 499 -8.73 19.65 -3.92
C ALA A 499 -7.98 18.98 -2.77
N ALA A 500 -7.16 19.75 -2.07
CA ALA A 500 -6.57 19.40 -0.80
C ALA A 500 -6.68 20.56 0.17
N VAL A 501 -7.03 20.27 1.42
CA VAL A 501 -7.23 21.29 2.45
C VAL A 501 -6.26 21.04 3.60
N VAL A 502 -5.62 22.10 4.08
CA VAL A 502 -4.67 22.05 5.20
C VAL A 502 -4.86 23.23 6.15
N GLY A 503 -4.44 23.05 7.39
CA GLY A 503 -4.26 24.13 8.34
C GLY A 503 -2.96 24.87 8.07
N VAL A 504 -3.02 26.18 8.02
CA VAL A 504 -1.82 27.02 7.97
C VAL A 504 -1.81 27.97 9.17
N PRO A 505 -0.64 28.33 9.72
CA PRO A 505 -0.56 29.20 10.88
C PRO A 505 -1.25 30.54 10.65
N ASP A 506 -2.04 31.00 11.63
CA ASP A 506 -2.73 32.30 11.66
C ASP A 506 -2.52 32.96 13.02
N ALA A 507 -2.09 34.23 13.01
CA ALA A 507 -1.71 34.96 14.22
C ALA A 507 -2.87 35.19 15.20
N LYS A 508 -4.13 35.16 14.74
CA LYS A 508 -5.32 35.40 15.56
C LYS A 508 -6.09 34.13 15.90
N ARG A 509 -6.03 33.13 15.02
CA ARG A 509 -6.87 31.94 15.08
C ARG A 509 -6.11 30.67 15.49
N GLY A 510 -4.77 30.74 15.62
CA GLY A 510 -3.87 29.61 15.73
C GLY A 510 -3.59 29.02 14.36
N GLU A 511 -4.61 28.43 13.73
CA GLU A 511 -4.58 28.01 12.33
C GLU A 511 -5.77 28.60 11.56
N THR A 512 -5.63 28.61 10.23
CA THR A 512 -6.74 28.92 9.32
C THR A 512 -6.79 27.92 8.18
N VAL A 513 -7.98 27.76 7.58
CA VAL A 513 -8.22 26.82 6.50
C VAL A 513 -7.65 27.37 5.20
N LYS A 514 -6.74 26.59 4.56
CA LYS A 514 -6.24 26.85 3.20
C LYS A 514 -6.61 25.70 2.28
N ALA A 515 -7.21 26.03 1.13
CA ALA A 515 -7.56 25.10 0.08
C ALA A 515 -6.60 25.22 -1.11
N PHE A 516 -6.03 24.09 -1.55
CA PHE A 516 -5.31 23.93 -2.81
C PHE A 516 -6.25 23.30 -3.83
N VAL A 517 -6.47 23.95 -4.96
CA VAL A 517 -7.51 23.57 -5.92
C VAL A 517 -6.89 23.34 -7.30
N VAL A 518 -7.15 22.17 -7.88
CA VAL A 518 -6.85 21.86 -9.28
C VAL A 518 -8.15 21.95 -10.07
N LEU A 519 -8.17 22.78 -11.08
CA LEU A 519 -9.33 22.94 -11.96
C LEU A 519 -9.33 21.89 -13.09
N LYS A 520 -10.52 21.56 -13.59
CA LYS A 520 -10.67 20.73 -14.79
C LYS A 520 -10.04 21.44 -15.99
N GLU A 521 -9.58 20.67 -16.96
CA GLU A 521 -8.93 21.19 -18.16
C GLU A 521 -9.85 22.21 -18.89
N GLY A 522 -9.29 23.36 -19.25
CA GLY A 522 -10.02 24.43 -19.92
C GLY A 522 -10.94 25.24 -19.02
N GLN A 523 -11.04 24.95 -17.71
CA GLN A 523 -11.84 25.73 -16.77
C GLN A 523 -11.00 26.80 -16.08
N SER A 524 -11.69 27.88 -15.68
CA SER A 524 -11.15 28.96 -14.85
C SER A 524 -12.12 29.29 -13.72
N ALA A 525 -11.61 29.63 -12.56
CA ALA A 525 -12.38 30.10 -11.41
C ALA A 525 -11.59 31.15 -10.64
N THR A 526 -12.29 32.04 -9.93
CA THR A 526 -11.67 32.99 -9.02
C THR A 526 -11.68 32.45 -7.57
N VAL A 527 -10.81 33.00 -6.72
CA VAL A 527 -10.80 32.71 -5.29
C VAL A 527 -12.17 32.99 -4.66
N ASP A 528 -12.79 34.12 -5.05
CA ASP A 528 -14.10 34.53 -4.52
C ASP A 528 -15.22 33.59 -4.97
N GLU A 529 -15.16 33.04 -6.18
CA GLU A 529 -16.12 32.05 -6.68
C GLU A 529 -16.05 30.76 -5.84
N ILE A 530 -14.84 30.22 -5.61
CA ILE A 530 -14.65 29.04 -4.79
C ILE A 530 -15.10 29.27 -3.35
N ARG A 531 -14.74 30.43 -2.77
CA ARG A 531 -15.14 30.77 -1.40
C ARG A 531 -16.64 30.99 -1.25
N ALA A 532 -17.29 31.63 -2.23
CA ALA A 532 -18.75 31.80 -2.23
C ALA A 532 -19.45 30.42 -2.24
N PHE A 533 -19.01 29.52 -3.10
CA PHE A 533 -19.55 28.16 -3.15
C PHE A 533 -19.38 27.42 -1.82
N CYS A 534 -18.19 27.51 -1.22
CA CYS A 534 -17.95 26.92 0.12
C CYS A 534 -18.85 27.57 1.20
N LYS A 535 -19.09 28.86 1.12
CA LYS A 535 -19.91 29.60 2.09
C LYS A 535 -21.39 29.21 2.06
N GLU A 536 -21.89 28.77 0.90
CA GLU A 536 -23.25 28.26 0.74
C GLU A 536 -23.43 26.86 1.30
N ASN A 537 -22.34 26.07 1.36
CA ASN A 537 -22.40 24.64 1.68
C ASN A 537 -21.68 24.25 2.99
N LEU A 538 -20.99 25.18 3.66
CA LEU A 538 -20.25 24.95 4.89
C LEU A 538 -20.61 25.93 6.00
N ALA A 539 -20.44 25.49 7.24
CA ALA A 539 -20.48 26.40 8.39
C ALA A 539 -19.40 27.50 8.26
N PRO A 540 -19.66 28.74 8.68
CA PRO A 540 -18.77 29.87 8.45
C PRO A 540 -17.31 29.67 8.90
N TYR A 541 -17.08 28.93 9.97
CA TYR A 541 -15.73 28.68 10.50
C TYR A 541 -14.94 27.66 9.68
N LYS A 542 -15.61 26.84 8.84
CA LYS A 542 -15.01 25.84 7.93
C LYS A 542 -14.64 26.41 6.57
N VAL A 543 -15.17 27.58 6.20
CA VAL A 543 -14.93 28.19 4.89
C VAL A 543 -13.44 28.52 4.72
N PRO A 544 -12.79 28.10 3.62
CA PRO A 544 -11.38 28.41 3.38
C PRO A 544 -11.12 29.91 3.40
N SER A 545 -10.22 30.36 4.25
CA SER A 545 -9.75 31.74 4.28
C SER A 545 -8.80 32.04 3.13
N LEU A 546 -8.05 31.02 2.71
CA LEU A 546 -7.07 31.08 1.64
C LEU A 546 -7.38 30.01 0.59
N VAL A 547 -7.27 30.36 -0.68
CA VAL A 547 -7.41 29.43 -1.82
C VAL A 547 -6.24 29.66 -2.76
N GLU A 548 -5.54 28.56 -3.11
CA GLU A 548 -4.44 28.55 -4.07
C GLU A 548 -4.77 27.60 -5.22
N PHE A 549 -4.66 28.08 -6.47
CA PHE A 549 -4.82 27.22 -7.64
C PHE A 549 -3.48 26.62 -8.03
N CYS A 550 -3.44 25.30 -8.22
CA CYS A 550 -2.27 24.56 -8.63
C CYS A 550 -2.55 23.68 -9.87
N LYS A 551 -1.49 23.30 -10.58
CA LYS A 551 -1.61 22.41 -11.75
C LYS A 551 -1.85 20.97 -11.34
N GLU A 552 -1.23 20.53 -10.24
CA GLU A 552 -1.32 19.18 -9.69
C GLU A 552 -1.08 19.22 -8.18
N LEU A 553 -1.57 18.23 -7.45
CA LEU A 553 -1.30 18.03 -6.03
C LEU A 553 -0.15 17.03 -5.86
N PRO A 554 0.73 17.20 -4.85
CA PRO A 554 1.76 16.22 -4.53
C PRO A 554 1.12 14.92 -4.05
N LYS A 555 1.49 13.78 -4.65
CA LYS A 555 0.89 12.47 -4.36
C LYS A 555 1.93 11.39 -4.15
N THR A 556 1.58 10.37 -3.37
CA THR A 556 2.31 9.11 -3.31
C THR A 556 2.12 8.31 -4.60
N GLN A 557 2.92 7.25 -4.79
CA GLN A 557 2.77 6.33 -5.95
C GLN A 557 1.40 5.61 -5.98
N VAL A 558 0.75 5.49 -4.85
CA VAL A 558 -0.62 4.95 -4.73
C VAL A 558 -1.69 6.05 -4.82
N GLY A 559 -1.34 7.27 -5.29
CA GLY A 559 -2.29 8.34 -5.56
C GLY A 559 -2.79 9.12 -4.34
N LYS A 560 -2.24 8.88 -3.14
CA LYS A 560 -2.63 9.59 -1.91
C LYS A 560 -1.96 10.97 -1.88
N VAL A 561 -2.76 12.03 -1.63
CA VAL A 561 -2.25 13.40 -1.48
C VAL A 561 -1.32 13.52 -0.28
N LEU A 562 -0.15 14.12 -0.49
CA LEU A 562 0.88 14.37 0.53
C LEU A 562 0.67 15.76 1.16
N ARG A 563 -0.37 15.91 2.02
CA ARG A 563 -0.68 17.18 2.71
C ARG A 563 0.53 17.77 3.46
N ARG A 564 1.42 16.89 3.99
CA ARG A 564 2.67 17.33 4.64
C ARG A 564 3.54 18.21 3.75
N ILE A 565 3.64 17.90 2.46
CA ILE A 565 4.42 18.71 1.51
C ILE A 565 3.78 20.09 1.37
N LEU A 566 2.46 20.16 1.23
CA LEU A 566 1.73 21.42 1.13
C LEU A 566 1.91 22.29 2.37
N VAL A 567 1.85 21.68 3.56
CA VAL A 567 2.07 22.40 4.84
C VAL A 567 3.50 22.90 4.95
N GLU A 568 4.50 22.10 4.55
CA GLU A 568 5.91 22.47 4.61
C GLU A 568 6.23 23.62 3.64
N GLU A 569 5.72 23.55 2.41
CA GLU A 569 5.85 24.63 1.43
C GLU A 569 5.26 25.94 1.96
N GLU A 570 4.12 25.89 2.63
CA GLU A 570 3.51 27.07 3.25
C GLU A 570 4.33 27.65 4.40
N ARG A 571 4.89 26.79 5.25
CA ARG A 571 5.81 27.24 6.31
C ARG A 571 7.04 27.92 5.73
N GLN A 572 7.60 27.39 4.65
CA GLN A 572 8.76 27.97 3.98
C GLN A 572 8.40 29.34 3.35
N LYS A 573 7.23 29.47 2.70
CA LYS A 573 6.73 30.74 2.17
C LYS A 573 6.61 31.80 3.28
N GLN A 574 6.09 31.42 4.46
CA GLN A 574 5.94 32.34 5.59
C GLN A 574 7.30 32.76 6.18
N VAL A 575 8.25 31.84 6.33
CA VAL A 575 9.61 32.16 6.82
C VAL A 575 10.29 33.13 5.87
N THR A 576 10.23 32.88 4.56
CA THR A 576 10.83 33.78 3.56
C THR A 576 10.20 35.17 3.59
N ALA A 577 8.88 35.26 3.70
CA ALA A 577 8.18 36.54 3.81
C ALA A 577 8.58 37.33 5.08
N GLN A 578 8.73 36.64 6.23
CA GLN A 578 9.18 37.26 7.47
C GLN A 578 10.64 37.75 7.41
N GLU A 579 11.52 37.01 6.71
CA GLU A 579 12.90 37.44 6.50
C GLU A 579 13.01 38.66 5.56
N GLU A 580 12.17 38.72 4.54
CA GLU A 580 12.09 39.90 3.63
C GLU A 580 11.56 41.14 4.35
N ASP A 581 10.53 40.97 5.18
CA ASP A 581 10.00 42.08 6.01
C ASP A 581 11.05 42.56 7.02
N ARG A 582 11.77 41.67 7.68
CA ARG A 582 12.91 42.01 8.57
C ARG A 582 14.00 42.79 7.82
N LYS A 583 14.38 42.36 6.63
CA LYS A 583 15.39 43.05 5.79
C LYS A 583 14.89 44.40 5.36
N THR A 584 13.59 44.56 5.08
CA THR A 584 12.96 45.82 4.68
C THR A 584 12.88 46.80 5.85
N VAL A 585 12.56 46.32 7.06
CA VAL A 585 12.56 47.12 8.29
C VAL A 585 13.98 47.59 8.65
N LEU A 586 14.99 46.69 8.57
CA LEU A 586 16.39 47.03 8.83
C LEU A 586 16.97 48.05 7.81
N ARG A 587 16.44 48.09 6.59
CA ARG A 587 16.84 49.09 5.58
C ARG A 587 16.13 50.45 5.74
N ARG A 588 15.11 50.53 6.60
CA ARG A 588 14.34 51.76 6.87
C ARG A 588 14.68 52.43 8.19
N THR A 589 15.57 51.80 9.00
CA THR A 589 16.12 52.39 10.22
C THR A 589 17.40 53.13 9.84
N PRO A 590 17.47 54.50 9.99
CA PRO A 590 18.63 55.32 9.61
C PRO A 590 19.84 55.07 10.50
#